data_bfbba17cc7a80a41feb5cf61c75cbfca
#
_entry.id   bfbba17cc7a80a41feb5cf61c75cbfca
#
_cell.length_a   1.000
_cell.length_b   1.000
_cell.length_c   1.000
_cell.angle_alpha   90.00
_cell.angle_beta   90.00
_cell.angle_gamma   90.00
#
_symmetry.space_group_name_H-M   'P 1'
#
loop_
_entity.id
_entity.type
_entity.pdbx_description
1 polymer ?
#
loop_
_entity_poly.entity_id
_entity_poly.type
_entity_poly.pdbx_seq_one_letter_code
_entity_poly.pdbx_strand_id
1 'polypeptide(L)'
;MNDFSIRIYTESNELPELLEGNFFHSKTLFLIEEQTPKDTPYMAVATRDGEVRGQLLVIVRRRGSLFPPYLYTHAHAHGEGCYADETETETLFPLLLKAITLKLRHRLCFYIEFSDMKKKMFGYRFFRRLGYFPIAWQEIHHSLHSKAPESRLSAKMANIVERMTAKGVENHEATSAQDIALFYRMLKNFYRLKLRRFVPAKEFFMHFAGNPESRIFVTTYKGKVIGGCACVFFQGNAYLLYAVGKRKSRLHLHPKAMTIWYALKYAHEHGYAHFRFMDAGLPWKQNLYREFLLNFGGKPVTSYRWFRFYTRIINKILYWIYKQ
;
A
#
# COMPACT_ATOMS: atom_id res chain seq x y z
N MET A 1 -15.97 -25.46 21.73
CA MET A 1 -16.09 -24.04 21.31
C MET A 1 -14.66 -23.49 21.24
N ASN A 2 -14.23 -22.96 20.10
CA ASN A 2 -12.92 -22.36 20.00
C ASN A 2 -12.93 -21.01 20.74
N ASP A 3 -12.43 -20.98 21.96
CA ASP A 3 -12.40 -19.78 22.79
C ASP A 3 -11.23 -18.87 22.38
N PHE A 4 -11.41 -18.15 21.26
CA PHE A 4 -10.50 -17.07 20.92
C PHE A 4 -10.95 -15.76 21.60
N SER A 5 -10.02 -15.13 22.31
CA SER A 5 -10.20 -13.77 22.82
C SER A 5 -9.78 -12.77 21.74
N ILE A 6 -10.61 -11.77 21.45
CA ILE A 6 -10.28 -10.72 20.46
C ILE A 6 -10.14 -9.38 21.19
N ARG A 7 -8.97 -8.77 21.06
CA ARG A 7 -8.68 -7.42 21.56
C ARG A 7 -8.22 -6.50 20.44
N ILE A 8 -8.46 -5.20 20.59
CA ILE A 8 -8.03 -4.18 19.65
C ILE A 8 -7.17 -3.17 20.40
N TYR A 9 -5.94 -3.03 19.93
CA TYR A 9 -4.92 -2.15 20.49
C TYR A 9 -4.74 -0.93 19.59
N THR A 10 -4.51 0.22 20.21
CA THR A 10 -4.22 1.50 19.54
C THR A 10 -2.93 2.15 20.01
N GLU A 11 -2.30 1.59 21.03
CA GLU A 11 -1.06 2.04 21.66
C GLU A 11 -0.05 0.90 21.71
N SER A 12 1.19 1.21 21.36
CA SER A 12 2.25 0.21 21.21
C SER A 12 2.70 -0.42 22.53
N ASN A 13 2.55 0.30 23.65
CA ASN A 13 2.87 -0.18 25.01
C ASN A 13 1.92 -1.29 25.50
N GLU A 14 0.74 -1.41 24.90
CA GLU A 14 -0.25 -2.44 25.23
C GLU A 14 -0.17 -3.67 24.33
N LEU A 15 0.61 -3.61 23.22
CA LEU A 15 0.68 -4.68 22.24
C LEU A 15 1.31 -5.95 22.85
N PRO A 16 0.69 -7.12 22.63
CA PRO A 16 1.34 -8.40 22.90
C PRO A 16 2.50 -8.63 21.94
N GLU A 17 3.23 -9.72 22.12
CA GLU A 17 4.18 -10.20 21.12
C GLU A 17 3.41 -10.61 19.86
N LEU A 18 3.67 -9.88 18.75
CA LEU A 18 2.95 -10.05 17.49
C LEU A 18 3.63 -11.08 16.61
N LEU A 19 2.83 -11.68 15.69
CA LEU A 19 3.35 -12.55 14.63
C LEU A 19 4.21 -11.74 13.64
N GLU A 20 5.28 -12.35 13.18
CA GLU A 20 6.18 -11.79 12.17
C GLU A 20 5.83 -12.23 10.75
N GLY A 21 6.51 -11.66 9.76
CA GLY A 21 6.48 -12.11 8.35
C GLY A 21 5.52 -11.37 7.45
N ASN A 22 4.67 -10.47 7.95
CA ASN A 22 3.84 -9.61 7.09
C ASN A 22 3.95 -8.15 7.48
N PHE A 23 4.72 -7.37 6.70
CA PHE A 23 4.94 -5.95 6.97
C PHE A 23 3.63 -5.17 7.19
N PHE A 24 2.58 -5.43 6.39
CA PHE A 24 1.32 -4.68 6.48
C PHE A 24 0.54 -4.94 7.76
N HIS A 25 0.90 -5.97 8.52
CA HIS A 25 0.28 -6.31 9.79
C HIS A 25 1.33 -6.44 10.93
N SER A 26 2.52 -5.88 10.73
CA SER A 26 3.62 -5.94 11.68
C SER A 26 3.53 -4.89 12.78
N LYS A 27 4.26 -5.15 13.89
CA LYS A 27 4.54 -4.16 14.93
C LYS A 27 5.27 -2.94 14.36
N THR A 28 6.15 -3.15 13.39
CA THR A 28 6.90 -2.08 12.73
C THR A 28 5.98 -1.08 12.05
N LEU A 29 5.05 -1.52 11.20
CA LEU A 29 4.11 -0.60 10.56
C LEU A 29 3.19 0.06 11.59
N PHE A 30 2.79 -0.67 12.64
CA PHE A 30 2.02 -0.09 13.73
C PHE A 30 2.74 1.11 14.36
N LEU A 31 4.02 0.95 14.73
CA LEU A 31 4.84 2.02 15.31
C LEU A 31 5.04 3.22 14.36
N ILE A 32 5.28 2.96 13.08
CA ILE A 32 5.40 4.01 12.06
C ILE A 32 4.11 4.83 11.99
N GLU A 33 2.95 4.17 11.96
CA GLU A 33 1.65 4.85 11.86
C GLU A 33 1.24 5.53 13.17
N GLU A 34 1.58 4.97 14.33
CA GLU A 34 1.34 5.58 15.65
C GLU A 34 2.09 6.92 15.78
N GLN A 35 3.31 6.99 15.26
CA GLN A 35 4.14 8.20 15.27
C GLN A 35 3.79 9.17 14.12
N THR A 36 2.87 8.78 13.23
CA THR A 36 2.47 9.60 12.09
C THR A 36 1.30 10.52 12.46
N PRO A 37 1.43 11.86 12.37
CA PRO A 37 0.36 12.78 12.69
C PRO A 37 -0.92 12.51 11.90
N LYS A 38 -2.07 12.50 12.59
CA LYS A 38 -3.42 12.26 12.05
C LYS A 38 -3.72 10.81 11.64
N ASP A 39 -2.79 9.90 11.83
CA ASP A 39 -3.01 8.48 11.65
C ASP A 39 -3.16 7.82 13.03
N THR A 40 -3.93 6.74 13.09
CA THR A 40 -4.11 5.93 14.30
C THR A 40 -4.19 4.47 13.88
N PRO A 41 -3.23 3.65 14.31
CA PRO A 41 -3.27 2.22 14.06
C PRO A 41 -4.30 1.54 14.97
N TYR A 42 -5.00 0.56 14.43
CA TYR A 42 -5.89 -0.34 15.13
C TYR A 42 -5.45 -1.77 14.86
N MET A 43 -4.77 -2.39 15.81
CA MET A 43 -4.34 -3.78 15.73
C MET A 43 -5.36 -4.67 16.44
N ALA A 44 -6.16 -5.39 15.66
CA ALA A 44 -7.01 -6.45 16.20
C ALA A 44 -6.17 -7.72 16.31
N VAL A 45 -6.16 -8.32 17.49
CA VAL A 45 -5.40 -9.53 17.83
C VAL A 45 -6.35 -10.59 18.36
N ALA A 46 -6.22 -11.80 17.83
CA ALA A 46 -6.88 -12.99 18.32
C ALA A 46 -5.87 -13.81 19.12
N THR A 47 -6.21 -14.12 20.37
CA THR A 47 -5.39 -14.95 21.26
C THR A 47 -6.15 -16.20 21.69
N ARG A 48 -5.42 -17.29 21.90
CA ARG A 48 -5.88 -18.53 22.54
C ARG A 48 -4.79 -19.00 23.49
N ASP A 49 -5.16 -19.29 24.74
CA ASP A 49 -4.25 -19.73 25.80
C ASP A 49 -3.07 -18.75 26.04
N GLY A 50 -3.31 -17.46 25.85
CA GLY A 50 -2.28 -16.41 25.97
C GLY A 50 -1.41 -16.18 24.73
N GLU A 51 -1.46 -17.06 23.75
CA GLU A 51 -0.69 -16.94 22.51
C GLU A 51 -1.45 -16.21 21.42
N VAL A 52 -0.75 -15.40 20.63
CA VAL A 52 -1.31 -14.73 19.44
C VAL A 52 -1.48 -15.74 18.30
N ARG A 53 -2.71 -15.90 17.85
CA ARG A 53 -3.07 -16.81 16.74
C ARG A 53 -3.35 -16.07 15.44
N GLY A 54 -3.72 -14.80 15.52
CA GLY A 54 -3.95 -14.00 14.34
C GLY A 54 -4.02 -12.52 14.66
N GLN A 55 -3.64 -11.69 13.69
CA GLN A 55 -3.62 -10.23 13.82
C GLN A 55 -4.02 -9.54 12.52
N LEU A 56 -4.67 -8.39 12.65
CA LEU A 56 -5.15 -7.56 11.55
C LEU A 56 -4.94 -6.09 11.87
N LEU A 57 -4.04 -5.42 11.15
CA LEU A 57 -3.78 -3.99 11.29
C LEU A 57 -4.65 -3.19 10.33
N VAL A 58 -5.34 -2.21 10.86
CA VAL A 58 -6.13 -1.23 10.11
C VAL A 58 -5.69 0.17 10.51
N ILE A 59 -5.35 1.00 9.53
CA ILE A 59 -4.90 2.37 9.77
C ILE A 59 -6.08 3.32 9.56
N VAL A 60 -6.42 4.07 10.59
CA VAL A 60 -7.45 5.12 10.54
C VAL A 60 -6.78 6.46 10.32
N ARG A 61 -7.17 7.14 9.25
CA ARG A 61 -6.59 8.40 8.82
C ARG A 61 -7.60 9.53 8.85
N ARG A 62 -7.22 10.65 9.45
CA ARG A 62 -8.03 11.86 9.49
C ARG A 62 -7.75 12.72 8.27
N ARG A 63 -8.79 13.02 7.50
CA ARG A 63 -8.68 13.77 6.24
C ARG A 63 -9.54 15.04 6.26
N GLY A 64 -9.02 16.10 5.64
CA GLY A 64 -9.81 17.24 5.19
C GLY A 64 -10.41 17.00 3.79
N SER A 65 -11.57 17.57 3.52
CA SER A 65 -12.24 17.56 2.23
C SER A 65 -12.67 18.99 1.86
N LEU A 66 -12.71 19.31 0.56
CA LEU A 66 -13.29 20.55 0.05
C LEU A 66 -14.83 20.49 0.00
N PHE A 67 -15.40 19.29 0.05
CA PHE A 67 -16.84 19.03 0.04
C PHE A 67 -17.26 18.34 1.34
N PRO A 68 -18.53 18.48 1.77
CA PRO A 68 -19.02 17.75 2.94
C PRO A 68 -18.87 16.24 2.83
N PRO A 69 -18.47 15.56 3.93
CA PRO A 69 -18.03 16.14 5.19
C PRO A 69 -16.64 16.75 5.07
N TYR A 70 -16.47 17.99 5.53
CA TYR A 70 -15.20 18.74 5.42
C TYR A 70 -14.06 18.09 6.19
N LEU A 71 -14.38 17.32 7.21
CA LEU A 71 -13.43 16.54 7.99
C LEU A 71 -14.01 15.13 8.23
N TYR A 72 -13.30 14.11 7.83
CA TYR A 72 -13.71 12.72 8.02
C TYR A 72 -12.52 11.81 8.31
N THR A 73 -12.78 10.67 8.90
CA THR A 73 -11.83 9.59 9.03
C THR A 73 -12.13 8.50 8.02
N HIS A 74 -11.11 7.88 7.49
CA HIS A 74 -11.24 6.65 6.72
C HIS A 74 -10.22 5.63 7.21
N ALA A 75 -10.59 4.37 7.12
CA ALA A 75 -9.77 3.25 7.52
C ALA A 75 -9.28 2.47 6.31
N HIS A 76 -8.05 1.99 6.36
CA HIS A 76 -7.46 1.19 5.30
C HIS A 76 -6.68 0.02 5.88
N ALA A 77 -6.85 -1.16 5.28
CA ALA A 77 -6.09 -2.37 5.56
C ALA A 77 -5.56 -2.99 4.25
N HIS A 78 -4.38 -3.59 4.30
CA HIS A 78 -3.77 -4.34 3.21
C HIS A 78 -3.83 -5.84 3.52
N GLY A 79 -4.60 -6.59 2.75
CA GLY A 79 -4.72 -8.04 2.91
C GLY A 79 -5.61 -8.47 4.07
N GLU A 80 -5.54 -9.75 4.39
CA GLU A 80 -6.42 -10.43 5.32
C GLU A 80 -5.87 -10.57 6.75
N GLY A 81 -4.67 -10.09 7.01
CA GLY A 81 -4.01 -10.24 8.31
C GLY A 81 -2.78 -11.13 8.24
N CYS A 82 -2.29 -11.49 9.42
CA CYS A 82 -1.22 -12.47 9.64
C CYS A 82 -1.70 -13.50 10.65
N TYR A 83 -1.41 -14.78 10.43
CA TYR A 83 -1.89 -15.90 11.23
C TYR A 83 -0.74 -16.84 11.57
N ALA A 84 -0.77 -17.40 12.78
CA ALA A 84 0.21 -18.40 13.22
C ALA A 84 0.07 -19.70 12.42
N ASP A 85 -1.17 -20.04 12.06
CA ASP A 85 -1.51 -21.17 11.21
C ASP A 85 -2.47 -20.70 10.11
N GLU A 86 -2.11 -20.89 8.84
CA GLU A 86 -2.95 -20.50 7.71
C GLU A 86 -4.30 -21.25 7.69
N THR A 87 -4.40 -22.42 8.29
CA THR A 87 -5.64 -23.18 8.38
C THR A 87 -6.69 -22.49 9.27
N GLU A 88 -6.25 -21.68 10.25
CA GLU A 88 -7.13 -20.92 11.13
C GLU A 88 -7.64 -19.60 10.49
N THR A 89 -7.12 -19.23 9.33
CA THR A 89 -7.46 -17.95 8.67
C THR A 89 -8.98 -17.79 8.44
N GLU A 90 -9.65 -18.84 7.96
CA GLU A 90 -11.10 -18.79 7.71
C GLU A 90 -11.95 -18.67 8.98
N THR A 91 -11.40 -19.12 10.12
CA THR A 91 -12.06 -18.99 11.44
C THR A 91 -11.79 -17.64 12.07
N LEU A 92 -10.53 -17.18 12.04
CA LEU A 92 -10.09 -15.98 12.75
C LEU A 92 -10.39 -14.69 11.98
N PHE A 93 -10.23 -14.68 10.66
CA PHE A 93 -10.48 -13.48 9.86
C PHE A 93 -11.87 -12.87 10.08
N PRO A 94 -12.98 -13.63 10.05
CA PRO A 94 -14.31 -13.06 10.28
C PRO A 94 -14.48 -12.48 11.69
N LEU A 95 -13.80 -13.01 12.69
CA LEU A 95 -13.82 -12.48 14.06
C LEU A 95 -13.08 -11.14 14.13
N LEU A 96 -11.85 -11.07 13.58
CA LEU A 96 -11.05 -9.85 13.52
C LEU A 96 -11.76 -8.78 12.68
N LEU A 97 -12.27 -9.13 11.51
CA LEU A 97 -13.02 -8.22 10.62
C LEU A 97 -14.26 -7.66 11.30
N LYS A 98 -15.02 -8.51 12.01
CA LYS A 98 -16.21 -8.09 12.77
C LYS A 98 -15.83 -7.12 13.90
N ALA A 99 -14.80 -7.45 14.67
CA ALA A 99 -14.34 -6.62 15.79
C ALA A 99 -13.91 -5.22 15.30
N ILE A 100 -13.08 -5.13 14.27
CA ILE A 100 -12.65 -3.86 13.65
C ILE A 100 -13.85 -3.09 13.09
N THR A 101 -14.72 -3.76 12.34
CA THR A 101 -15.89 -3.11 11.73
C THR A 101 -16.81 -2.48 12.77
N LEU A 102 -17.02 -3.15 13.89
CA LEU A 102 -17.83 -2.63 15.00
C LEU A 102 -17.13 -1.49 15.74
N LYS A 103 -15.83 -1.65 16.05
CA LYS A 103 -15.03 -0.62 16.74
C LYS A 103 -15.00 0.70 15.96
N LEU A 104 -14.82 0.66 14.65
CA LEU A 104 -14.71 1.85 13.82
C LEU A 104 -16.07 2.55 13.58
N ARG A 105 -17.18 1.85 13.74
CA ARG A 105 -18.51 2.48 13.72
C ARG A 105 -18.66 3.55 14.79
N HIS A 106 -18.12 3.30 15.97
CA HIS A 106 -18.18 4.23 17.12
C HIS A 106 -17.13 5.36 17.04
N ARG A 107 -16.20 5.31 16.09
CA ARG A 107 -15.16 6.32 15.88
C ARG A 107 -15.46 7.30 14.75
N LEU A 108 -16.71 7.38 14.30
CA LEU A 108 -17.15 8.25 13.21
C LEU A 108 -16.33 8.06 11.92
N CYS A 109 -15.91 6.83 11.65
CA CYS A 109 -15.23 6.49 10.42
C CYS A 109 -16.21 6.60 9.25
N PHE A 110 -15.85 7.33 8.20
CA PHE A 110 -16.71 7.51 7.03
C PHE A 110 -16.80 6.24 6.19
N TYR A 111 -15.64 5.62 5.92
CA TYR A 111 -15.59 4.33 5.24
C TYR A 111 -14.36 3.52 5.65
N ILE A 112 -14.43 2.22 5.43
CA ILE A 112 -13.31 1.28 5.51
C ILE A 112 -13.03 0.75 4.11
N GLU A 113 -11.75 0.64 3.77
CA GLU A 113 -11.22 0.00 2.57
C GLU A 113 -10.29 -1.15 2.96
N PHE A 114 -10.51 -2.33 2.40
CA PHE A 114 -9.55 -3.43 2.41
C PHE A 114 -9.04 -3.69 1.00
N SER A 115 -7.73 -3.65 0.81
CA SER A 115 -7.08 -4.05 -0.43
C SER A 115 -6.74 -5.52 -0.35
N ASP A 116 -7.43 -6.36 -1.16
CA ASP A 116 -7.14 -7.78 -1.25
C ASP A 116 -5.76 -7.99 -1.89
N MET A 117 -4.89 -8.75 -1.23
CA MET A 117 -3.53 -9.00 -1.69
C MET A 117 -3.35 -10.39 -2.28
N LYS A 118 -4.35 -11.25 -2.20
CA LYS A 118 -4.34 -12.60 -2.79
C LYS A 118 -4.68 -12.57 -4.28
N LYS A 119 -4.22 -13.57 -5.02
CA LYS A 119 -4.55 -13.75 -6.46
C LYS A 119 -6.02 -14.10 -6.69
N LYS A 120 -6.67 -14.71 -5.70
CA LYS A 120 -8.10 -15.05 -5.71
C LYS A 120 -8.80 -14.23 -4.66
N MET A 121 -10.01 -13.78 -4.94
CA MET A 121 -10.84 -13.03 -3.99
C MET A 121 -10.95 -13.81 -2.67
N PHE A 122 -10.47 -13.20 -1.60
CA PHE A 122 -10.48 -13.77 -0.26
C PHE A 122 -11.66 -13.24 0.56
N GLY A 123 -12.20 -14.07 1.45
CA GLY A 123 -13.15 -13.64 2.47
C GLY A 123 -14.51 -13.12 1.96
N TYR A 124 -14.88 -13.41 0.70
CA TYR A 124 -16.12 -12.89 0.07
C TYR A 124 -17.33 -12.97 0.99
N ARG A 125 -17.64 -14.16 1.55
CA ARG A 125 -18.81 -14.36 2.42
C ARG A 125 -18.75 -13.49 3.68
N PHE A 126 -17.58 -13.33 4.28
CA PHE A 126 -17.38 -12.57 5.50
C PHE A 126 -17.56 -11.08 5.27
N PHE A 127 -16.96 -10.55 4.23
CA PHE A 127 -17.13 -9.16 3.83
C PHE A 127 -18.59 -8.84 3.52
N ARG A 128 -19.25 -9.69 2.73
CA ARG A 128 -20.68 -9.49 2.35
C ARG A 128 -21.60 -9.48 3.57
N ARG A 129 -21.42 -10.41 4.52
CA ARG A 129 -22.21 -10.47 5.76
C ARG A 129 -22.07 -9.20 6.59
N LEU A 130 -20.93 -8.53 6.56
CA LEU A 130 -20.68 -7.28 7.26
C LEU A 130 -21.01 -6.04 6.43
N GLY A 131 -21.62 -6.18 5.25
CA GLY A 131 -22.10 -5.09 4.41
C GLY A 131 -21.02 -4.41 3.59
N TYR A 132 -19.89 -5.07 3.35
CA TYR A 132 -18.89 -4.62 2.39
C TYR A 132 -19.30 -4.98 0.96
N PHE A 133 -18.85 -4.20 0.00
CA PHE A 133 -18.97 -4.49 -1.44
C PHE A 133 -17.60 -4.42 -2.12
N PRO A 134 -17.34 -5.31 -3.09
CA PRO A 134 -16.06 -5.33 -3.81
C PRO A 134 -16.07 -4.36 -4.98
N ILE A 135 -14.93 -3.77 -5.27
CA ILE A 135 -14.66 -3.07 -6.52
C ILE A 135 -13.43 -3.72 -7.14
N ALA A 136 -13.56 -4.21 -8.38
CA ALA A 136 -12.43 -4.75 -9.12
C ALA A 136 -11.35 -3.68 -9.32
N TRP A 137 -10.11 -4.04 -9.06
CA TRP A 137 -8.95 -3.16 -9.15
C TRP A 137 -7.83 -3.81 -9.93
N GLN A 138 -7.05 -3.03 -10.66
CA GLN A 138 -5.90 -3.57 -11.38
C GLN A 138 -4.61 -3.32 -10.62
N GLU A 139 -3.82 -4.36 -10.57
CA GLU A 139 -2.41 -4.34 -10.20
C GLU A 139 -1.57 -4.79 -11.40
N ILE A 140 -0.26 -4.53 -11.35
CA ILE A 140 0.66 -5.12 -12.31
C ILE A 140 1.66 -5.96 -11.53
N HIS A 141 1.76 -7.23 -11.87
CA HIS A 141 2.67 -8.17 -11.27
C HIS A 141 3.82 -8.46 -12.21
N HIS A 142 5.03 -8.19 -11.77
CA HIS A 142 6.25 -8.46 -12.50
C HIS A 142 7.00 -9.62 -11.82
N SER A 143 7.23 -10.71 -12.54
CA SER A 143 8.05 -11.84 -12.08
C SER A 143 9.52 -11.51 -12.28
N LEU A 144 10.35 -11.64 -11.24
CA LEU A 144 11.76 -11.33 -11.25
C LEU A 144 12.65 -12.58 -11.32
N HIS A 145 12.11 -13.76 -10.92
CA HIS A 145 12.89 -15.00 -10.82
C HIS A 145 13.14 -15.71 -12.15
N SER A 146 12.33 -15.46 -13.19
CA SER A 146 12.38 -16.23 -14.44
C SER A 146 13.21 -15.60 -15.54
N LYS A 147 13.41 -14.29 -15.53
CA LYS A 147 14.19 -13.52 -16.50
C LYS A 147 14.65 -12.22 -15.89
N ALA A 148 15.83 -11.76 -16.28
CA ALA A 148 16.34 -10.44 -15.88
C ALA A 148 15.34 -9.33 -16.27
N PRO A 149 15.16 -8.31 -15.43
CA PRO A 149 14.21 -7.22 -15.68
C PRO A 149 14.46 -6.49 -17.00
N GLU A 150 15.72 -6.36 -17.40
CA GLU A 150 16.16 -5.72 -18.64
C GLU A 150 15.49 -6.33 -19.88
N SER A 151 15.41 -7.67 -19.93
CA SER A 151 14.82 -8.41 -21.05
C SER A 151 13.31 -8.26 -21.17
N ARG A 152 12.66 -7.68 -20.17
CA ARG A 152 11.20 -7.47 -20.11
C ARG A 152 10.77 -6.06 -20.43
N LEU A 153 11.70 -5.11 -20.48
CA LEU A 153 11.40 -3.73 -20.85
C LEU A 153 10.84 -3.66 -22.27
N SER A 154 9.86 -2.81 -22.49
CA SER A 154 9.51 -2.43 -23.87
C SER A 154 10.70 -1.71 -24.52
N ALA A 155 10.83 -1.81 -25.83
CA ALA A 155 11.91 -1.12 -26.58
C ALA A 155 11.96 0.39 -26.26
N LYS A 156 10.79 1.01 -26.10
CA LYS A 156 10.65 2.42 -25.68
C LYS A 156 11.26 2.66 -24.30
N MET A 157 10.98 1.79 -23.32
CA MET A 157 11.47 1.97 -21.96
C MET A 157 12.96 1.67 -21.86
N ALA A 158 13.46 0.65 -22.55
CA ALA A 158 14.87 0.33 -22.63
C ALA A 158 15.69 1.54 -23.17
N ASN A 159 15.25 2.14 -24.27
CA ASN A 159 15.87 3.35 -24.83
C ASN A 159 15.84 4.54 -23.86
N ILE A 160 14.74 4.72 -23.10
CA ILE A 160 14.67 5.78 -22.08
C ILE A 160 15.71 5.54 -20.99
N VAL A 161 15.81 4.32 -20.46
CA VAL A 161 16.76 3.97 -19.40
C VAL A 161 18.18 4.23 -19.86
N GLU A 162 18.58 3.68 -21.02
CA GLU A 162 19.90 3.85 -21.59
C GLU A 162 20.28 5.32 -21.79
N ARG A 163 19.42 6.08 -22.47
CA ARG A 163 19.66 7.51 -22.74
C ARG A 163 19.73 8.36 -21.48
N MET A 164 18.94 8.05 -20.45
CA MET A 164 18.95 8.83 -19.20
C MET A 164 20.17 8.51 -18.36
N THR A 165 20.60 7.26 -18.32
CA THR A 165 21.87 6.86 -17.69
C THR A 165 23.05 7.54 -18.38
N ALA A 166 23.11 7.53 -19.72
CA ALA A 166 24.16 8.22 -20.49
C ALA A 166 24.17 9.75 -20.27
N LYS A 167 23.02 10.35 -19.92
CA LYS A 167 22.93 11.79 -19.57
C LYS A 167 23.36 12.11 -18.13
N GLY A 168 23.75 11.13 -17.32
CA GLY A 168 24.13 11.31 -15.93
C GLY A 168 22.92 11.45 -14.99
N VAL A 169 21.80 10.79 -15.31
CA VAL A 169 20.71 10.59 -14.34
C VAL A 169 21.08 9.42 -13.45
N GLU A 170 21.17 9.66 -12.15
CA GLU A 170 21.61 8.70 -11.15
C GLU A 170 20.44 8.32 -10.21
N ASN A 171 20.55 7.15 -9.58
CA ASN A 171 19.56 6.67 -8.60
C ASN A 171 20.30 6.13 -7.37
N HIS A 172 19.73 6.34 -6.20
CA HIS A 172 20.25 5.79 -4.95
C HIS A 172 19.13 5.64 -3.91
N GLU A 173 19.41 4.91 -2.83
CA GLU A 173 18.54 4.82 -1.68
C GLU A 173 18.61 6.15 -0.88
N ALA A 174 17.45 6.68 -0.50
CA ALA A 174 17.34 7.90 0.27
C ALA A 174 17.59 7.60 1.76
N THR A 175 18.82 7.76 2.22
CA THR A 175 19.21 7.58 3.62
C THR A 175 19.26 8.92 4.37
N SER A 176 19.39 10.04 3.66
CA SER A 176 19.43 11.36 4.29
C SER A 176 18.04 11.93 4.55
N ALA A 177 17.87 12.60 5.70
CA ALA A 177 16.64 13.32 6.02
C ALA A 177 16.26 14.37 4.96
N GLN A 178 17.27 14.92 4.26
CA GLN A 178 17.06 15.88 3.18
C GLN A 178 16.41 15.25 1.95
N ASP A 179 16.91 14.09 1.49
CA ASP A 179 16.35 13.37 0.34
C ASP A 179 14.92 12.92 0.59
N ILE A 180 14.67 12.38 1.81
CA ILE A 180 13.33 11.98 2.24
C ILE A 180 12.37 13.18 2.25
N ALA A 181 12.81 14.33 2.77
CA ALA A 181 12.01 15.55 2.77
C ALA A 181 11.73 16.08 1.36
N LEU A 182 12.70 15.98 0.45
CA LEU A 182 12.53 16.34 -0.96
C LEU A 182 11.58 15.41 -1.68
N PHE A 183 11.68 14.09 -1.44
CA PHE A 183 10.75 13.09 -1.94
C PHE A 183 9.32 13.39 -1.46
N TYR A 184 9.13 13.56 -0.15
CA TYR A 184 7.82 13.90 0.44
C TYR A 184 7.22 15.17 -0.18
N ARG A 185 8.00 16.24 -0.30
CA ARG A 185 7.53 17.50 -0.90
C ARG A 185 7.08 17.30 -2.36
N MET A 186 7.83 16.52 -3.15
CA MET A 186 7.41 16.18 -4.52
C MET A 186 6.13 15.37 -4.54
N LEU A 187 6.02 14.38 -3.64
CA LEU A 187 4.85 13.53 -3.52
C LEU A 187 3.60 14.32 -3.13
N LYS A 188 3.70 15.17 -2.09
CA LYS A 188 2.61 16.05 -1.65
C LYS A 188 2.13 16.97 -2.76
N ASN A 189 3.06 17.61 -3.50
CA ASN A 189 2.72 18.48 -4.62
C ASN A 189 2.05 17.72 -5.78
N PHE A 190 2.51 16.49 -6.06
CA PHE A 190 1.95 15.64 -7.12
C PHE A 190 0.51 15.20 -6.82
N TYR A 191 0.21 14.91 -5.55
CA TYR A 191 -1.10 14.43 -5.12
C TYR A 191 -2.02 15.53 -4.58
N ARG A 192 -1.57 16.78 -4.50
CA ARG A 192 -2.31 17.90 -3.91
C ARG A 192 -3.75 18.05 -4.42
N LEU A 193 -3.99 17.81 -5.71
CA LEU A 193 -5.30 17.91 -6.33
C LEU A 193 -5.96 16.54 -6.61
N LYS A 194 -5.36 15.46 -6.14
CA LYS A 194 -5.86 14.10 -6.36
C LYS A 194 -6.57 13.60 -5.09
N LEU A 195 -7.87 13.85 -5.01
CA LEU A 195 -8.70 13.55 -3.83
C LEU A 195 -8.71 12.06 -3.43
N ARG A 196 -8.43 11.15 -4.37
CA ARG A 196 -8.53 9.70 -4.15
C ARG A 196 -7.29 9.05 -3.58
N ARG A 197 -6.14 9.71 -3.58
CA ARG A 197 -4.91 9.11 -3.08
C ARG A 197 -4.37 9.89 -1.88
N PHE A 198 -4.31 9.19 -0.77
CA PHE A 198 -3.78 9.73 0.46
C PHE A 198 -2.24 9.71 0.43
N VAL A 199 -1.63 10.77 0.94
CA VAL A 199 -0.20 10.85 1.23
C VAL A 199 -0.07 11.08 2.73
N PRO A 200 0.57 10.16 3.47
CA PRO A 200 0.83 10.34 4.90
C PRO A 200 1.63 11.60 5.20
N ALA A 201 1.76 11.97 6.46
CA ALA A 201 2.62 13.06 6.88
C ALA A 201 4.11 12.75 6.64
N LYS A 202 4.98 13.76 6.75
CA LYS A 202 6.42 13.62 6.49
C LYS A 202 7.05 12.58 7.42
N GLU A 203 6.61 12.54 8.65
CA GLU A 203 7.07 11.67 9.73
C GLU A 203 6.96 10.19 9.34
N PHE A 204 5.87 9.81 8.68
CA PHE A 204 5.72 8.47 8.11
C PHE A 204 6.92 8.08 7.24
N PHE A 205 7.31 8.94 6.30
CA PHE A 205 8.42 8.64 5.38
C PHE A 205 9.78 8.64 6.08
N MET A 206 9.94 9.44 7.14
CA MET A 206 11.18 9.43 7.95
C MET A 206 11.36 8.10 8.67
N HIS A 207 10.32 7.59 9.33
CA HIS A 207 10.35 6.29 10.01
C HIS A 207 10.35 5.11 9.04
N PHE A 208 9.63 5.24 7.93
CA PHE A 208 9.57 4.24 6.86
C PHE A 208 10.95 3.98 6.25
N ALA A 209 11.75 5.02 5.96
CA ALA A 209 13.07 4.88 5.36
C ALA A 209 14.10 4.22 6.32
N GLY A 210 13.89 4.29 7.62
CA GLY A 210 14.78 3.68 8.62
C GLY A 210 14.56 2.19 8.89
N ASN A 211 13.64 1.55 8.17
CA ASN A 211 13.24 0.17 8.42
C ASN A 211 13.84 -0.82 7.40
N PRO A 212 14.27 -2.02 7.81
CA PRO A 212 14.88 -3.01 6.90
C PRO A 212 13.93 -3.55 5.82
N GLU A 213 12.61 -3.56 6.06
CA GLU A 213 11.61 -4.04 5.10
C GLU A 213 11.07 -2.93 4.18
N SER A 214 11.50 -1.69 4.34
CA SER A 214 11.03 -0.57 3.53
C SER A 214 12.15 0.33 3.06
N ARG A 215 12.04 0.84 1.84
CA ARG A 215 13.05 1.68 1.19
C ARG A 215 12.39 2.85 0.48
N ILE A 216 13.08 3.96 0.48
CA ILE A 216 12.80 5.09 -0.40
C ILE A 216 13.98 5.22 -1.37
N PHE A 217 13.69 5.21 -2.66
CA PHE A 217 14.68 5.45 -3.69
C PHE A 217 14.45 6.83 -4.30
N VAL A 218 15.53 7.52 -4.63
CA VAL A 218 15.49 8.82 -5.30
C VAL A 218 16.31 8.82 -6.57
N THR A 219 15.84 9.61 -7.52
CA THR A 219 16.54 9.89 -8.78
C THR A 219 17.11 11.29 -8.74
N THR A 220 18.38 11.44 -9.05
CA THR A 220 19.09 12.73 -9.07
C THR A 220 19.58 13.07 -10.45
N TYR A 221 19.78 14.34 -10.70
CA TYR A 221 20.45 14.88 -11.86
C TYR A 221 21.18 16.16 -11.48
N LYS A 222 22.50 16.20 -11.74
CA LYS A 222 23.39 17.30 -11.34
C LYS A 222 23.21 17.65 -9.84
N GLY A 223 23.24 16.63 -8.98
CA GLY A 223 23.12 16.74 -7.51
C GLY A 223 21.73 17.16 -7.00
N LYS A 224 20.69 17.23 -7.86
CA LYS A 224 19.35 17.64 -7.45
C LYS A 224 18.37 16.48 -7.57
N VAL A 225 17.61 16.20 -6.50
CA VAL A 225 16.54 15.19 -6.51
C VAL A 225 15.43 15.61 -7.48
N ILE A 226 15.13 14.75 -8.45
CA ILE A 226 14.13 14.96 -9.49
C ILE A 226 13.02 13.92 -9.51
N GLY A 227 13.19 12.77 -8.88
CA GLY A 227 12.20 11.70 -8.76
C GLY A 227 12.40 10.90 -7.50
N GLY A 228 11.44 10.03 -7.17
CA GLY A 228 11.55 9.09 -6.06
C GLY A 228 10.39 8.13 -5.99
N CYS A 229 10.60 7.00 -5.29
CA CYS A 229 9.56 6.03 -4.98
C CYS A 229 9.77 5.43 -3.59
N ALA A 230 8.68 4.91 -3.01
CA ALA A 230 8.68 4.19 -1.75
C ALA A 230 8.19 2.76 -1.98
N CYS A 231 8.96 1.79 -1.53
CA CYS A 231 8.73 0.36 -1.70
C CYS A 231 8.80 -0.37 -0.38
N VAL A 232 8.05 -1.47 -0.28
CA VAL A 232 8.09 -2.43 0.83
C VAL A 232 8.55 -3.77 0.30
N PHE A 233 9.34 -4.48 1.10
CA PHE A 233 10.02 -5.73 0.75
C PHE A 233 9.79 -6.76 1.84
N PHE A 234 8.97 -7.78 1.59
CA PHE A 234 8.77 -8.89 2.52
C PHE A 234 8.24 -10.14 1.81
N GLN A 235 8.46 -11.32 2.39
CA GLN A 235 7.98 -12.61 1.87
C GLN A 235 8.30 -12.82 0.37
N GLY A 236 9.51 -12.48 -0.07
CA GLY A 236 9.93 -12.65 -1.45
C GLY A 236 9.28 -11.70 -2.46
N ASN A 237 8.51 -10.72 -2.00
CA ASN A 237 7.84 -9.74 -2.85
C ASN A 237 8.30 -8.32 -2.56
N ALA A 238 8.36 -7.50 -3.60
CA ALA A 238 8.52 -6.05 -3.53
C ALA A 238 7.21 -5.36 -3.93
N TYR A 239 6.80 -4.35 -3.19
CA TYR A 239 5.54 -3.62 -3.39
C TYR A 239 5.81 -2.14 -3.59
N LEU A 240 5.44 -1.58 -4.74
CA LEU A 240 5.52 -0.15 -4.99
C LEU A 240 4.32 0.58 -4.38
N LEU A 241 4.56 1.35 -3.32
CA LEU A 241 3.52 2.15 -2.66
C LEU A 241 3.34 3.52 -3.32
N TYR A 242 4.42 4.24 -3.54
CA TYR A 242 4.41 5.60 -4.09
C TYR A 242 5.50 5.76 -5.14
N ALA A 243 5.19 6.52 -6.20
CA ALA A 243 6.20 6.94 -7.17
C ALA A 243 5.87 8.34 -7.72
N VAL A 244 6.88 9.21 -7.78
CA VAL A 244 6.75 10.60 -8.21
C VAL A 244 7.96 11.04 -9.01
N GLY A 245 7.77 12.02 -9.89
CA GLY A 245 8.85 12.69 -10.61
C GLY A 245 8.46 14.14 -10.90
N LYS A 246 9.45 15.03 -11.00
CA LYS A 246 9.26 16.44 -11.37
C LYS A 246 8.68 16.54 -12.78
N ARG A 247 7.54 17.20 -12.93
CA ARG A 247 6.83 17.32 -14.20
C ARG A 247 7.29 18.52 -15.04
N LYS A 248 7.36 19.71 -14.44
CA LYS A 248 7.53 20.97 -15.19
C LYS A 248 8.97 21.19 -15.68
N SER A 249 9.97 20.94 -14.85
CA SER A 249 11.34 21.34 -15.14
C SER A 249 12.26 20.20 -15.62
N ARG A 250 11.83 18.95 -15.49
CA ARG A 250 12.69 17.77 -15.72
C ARG A 250 11.95 16.60 -16.37
N LEU A 251 10.83 16.85 -17.04
CA LEU A 251 10.01 15.78 -17.66
C LEU A 251 10.82 14.99 -18.71
N HIS A 252 11.68 15.67 -19.47
CA HIS A 252 12.53 15.09 -20.50
C HIS A 252 13.62 14.13 -19.96
N LEU A 253 13.84 14.13 -18.64
CA LEU A 253 14.75 13.19 -17.95
C LEU A 253 14.03 11.95 -17.43
N HIS A 254 12.74 11.81 -17.67
CA HIS A 254 11.92 10.66 -17.26
C HIS A 254 12.12 10.21 -15.81
N PRO A 255 12.19 11.12 -14.80
CA PRO A 255 12.64 10.80 -13.45
C PRO A 255 11.83 9.69 -12.78
N LYS A 256 10.51 9.67 -13.00
CA LYS A 256 9.64 8.62 -12.44
C LYS A 256 9.94 7.25 -13.04
N ALA A 257 10.29 7.19 -14.34
CA ALA A 257 10.68 5.94 -14.99
C ALA A 257 12.00 5.43 -14.42
N MET A 258 12.99 6.30 -14.27
CA MET A 258 14.31 5.96 -13.73
C MET A 258 14.22 5.45 -12.29
N THR A 259 13.41 6.09 -11.42
CA THR A 259 13.26 5.62 -10.04
C THR A 259 12.58 4.25 -9.96
N ILE A 260 11.50 4.04 -10.74
CA ILE A 260 10.80 2.74 -10.76
C ILE A 260 11.71 1.65 -11.30
N TRP A 261 12.48 1.96 -12.34
CA TRP A 261 13.47 1.05 -12.90
C TRP A 261 14.51 0.63 -11.87
N TYR A 262 15.05 1.60 -11.14
CA TYR A 262 16.01 1.33 -10.08
C TYR A 262 15.44 0.43 -8.98
N ALA A 263 14.21 0.72 -8.51
CA ALA A 263 13.54 -0.10 -7.50
C ALA A 263 13.31 -1.55 -7.97
N LEU A 264 13.00 -1.73 -9.26
CA LEU A 264 12.78 -3.04 -9.86
C LEU A 264 14.09 -3.82 -9.99
N LYS A 265 15.18 -3.16 -10.39
CA LYS A 265 16.53 -3.75 -10.39
C LYS A 265 16.97 -4.12 -8.99
N TYR A 266 16.83 -3.22 -8.02
CA TYR A 266 17.13 -3.48 -6.63
C TYR A 266 16.43 -4.73 -6.12
N ALA A 267 15.12 -4.87 -6.39
CA ALA A 267 14.38 -6.05 -6.00
C ALA A 267 14.92 -7.34 -6.63
N HIS A 268 15.31 -7.30 -7.91
CA HIS A 268 15.89 -8.44 -8.60
C HIS A 268 17.27 -8.82 -8.03
N GLU A 269 18.16 -7.83 -7.84
CA GLU A 269 19.52 -8.01 -7.33
C GLU A 269 19.54 -8.55 -5.88
N HIS A 270 18.47 -8.27 -5.10
CA HIS A 270 18.30 -8.77 -3.72
C HIS A 270 17.45 -10.06 -3.64
N GLY A 271 17.20 -10.72 -4.77
CA GLY A 271 16.58 -12.06 -4.79
C GLY A 271 15.06 -12.07 -4.56
N TYR A 272 14.37 -10.93 -4.66
CA TYR A 272 12.90 -10.94 -4.59
C TYR A 272 12.31 -11.56 -5.85
N ALA A 273 11.33 -12.45 -5.67
CA ALA A 273 10.72 -13.20 -6.75
C ALA A 273 9.73 -12.37 -7.59
N HIS A 274 9.10 -11.38 -6.97
CA HIS A 274 8.06 -10.58 -7.62
C HIS A 274 8.15 -9.10 -7.26
N PHE A 275 7.79 -8.23 -8.23
CA PHE A 275 7.57 -6.81 -8.00
C PHE A 275 6.10 -6.47 -8.34
N ARG A 276 5.38 -5.88 -7.39
CA ARG A 276 3.95 -5.58 -7.51
C ARG A 276 3.69 -4.09 -7.52
N PHE A 277 3.03 -3.62 -8.56
CA PHE A 277 2.50 -2.27 -8.66
C PHE A 277 1.04 -2.29 -8.19
N MET A 278 0.80 -1.93 -6.95
CA MET A 278 -0.47 -2.12 -6.24
C MET A 278 -1.62 -1.22 -6.72
N ASP A 279 -1.37 -0.23 -7.56
CA ASP A 279 -2.37 0.76 -7.93
C ASP A 279 -2.29 1.13 -9.42
N ALA A 280 -2.83 0.25 -10.25
CA ALA A 280 -2.94 0.47 -11.70
C ALA A 280 -4.36 0.90 -12.15
N GLY A 281 -5.25 1.18 -11.20
CA GLY A 281 -6.59 1.75 -11.43
C GLY A 281 -7.68 0.73 -11.71
N LEU A 282 -8.82 1.21 -12.19
CA LEU A 282 -10.00 0.38 -12.48
C LEU A 282 -9.81 -0.40 -13.79
N PRO A 283 -10.19 -1.69 -13.87
CA PRO A 283 -9.99 -2.52 -15.08
C PRO A 283 -10.65 -1.95 -16.33
N TRP A 284 -11.86 -1.44 -16.20
CA TRP A 284 -12.68 -0.94 -17.31
C TRP A 284 -12.37 0.50 -17.73
N LYS A 285 -11.51 1.22 -17.02
CA LYS A 285 -11.11 2.58 -17.38
C LYS A 285 -9.75 2.57 -18.07
N GLN A 286 -9.66 3.29 -19.19
CA GLN A 286 -8.36 3.63 -19.75
C GLN A 286 -7.51 4.36 -18.69
N ASN A 287 -6.27 3.91 -18.51
CA ASN A 287 -5.39 4.45 -17.48
C ASN A 287 -3.96 4.57 -18.00
N LEU A 288 -3.58 5.79 -18.39
CA LEU A 288 -2.24 6.11 -18.89
C LEU A 288 -1.12 5.69 -17.90
N TYR A 289 -1.43 5.67 -16.60
CA TYR A 289 -0.45 5.20 -15.63
C TYR A 289 -0.25 3.69 -15.70
N ARG A 290 -1.32 2.92 -15.92
CA ARG A 290 -1.22 1.47 -16.14
C ARG A 290 -0.43 1.16 -17.41
N GLU A 291 -0.70 1.86 -18.51
CA GLU A 291 0.05 1.72 -19.76
C GLU A 291 1.53 2.05 -19.57
N PHE A 292 1.83 3.11 -18.81
CA PHE A 292 3.19 3.45 -18.44
C PHE A 292 3.87 2.34 -17.63
N LEU A 293 3.18 1.74 -16.66
CA LEU A 293 3.74 0.64 -15.84
C LEU A 293 3.97 -0.64 -16.64
N LEU A 294 3.12 -0.93 -17.62
CA LEU A 294 3.27 -2.10 -18.50
C LEU A 294 4.56 -2.05 -19.35
N ASN A 295 5.12 -0.86 -19.59
CA ASN A 295 6.42 -0.74 -20.28
C ASN A 295 7.59 -1.34 -19.49
N PHE A 296 7.44 -1.62 -18.20
CA PHE A 296 8.42 -2.34 -17.39
C PHE A 296 8.30 -3.87 -17.51
N GLY A 297 7.27 -4.39 -18.19
CA GLY A 297 7.15 -5.80 -18.56
C GLY A 297 6.34 -6.68 -17.61
N GLY A 298 5.54 -6.15 -16.72
CA GLY A 298 4.62 -6.93 -15.88
C GLY A 298 3.34 -7.35 -16.61
N LYS A 299 2.52 -8.16 -15.95
CA LYS A 299 1.19 -8.56 -16.41
C LYS A 299 0.12 -7.89 -15.55
N PRO A 300 -1.00 -7.40 -16.15
CA PRO A 300 -2.12 -6.90 -15.38
C PRO A 300 -2.81 -8.06 -14.66
N VAL A 301 -3.10 -7.86 -13.38
CA VAL A 301 -3.81 -8.80 -12.53
C VAL A 301 -4.98 -8.06 -11.88
N THR A 302 -6.16 -8.64 -11.96
CA THR A 302 -7.33 -8.08 -11.28
C THR A 302 -7.33 -8.56 -9.84
N SER A 303 -7.31 -7.61 -8.91
CA SER A 303 -7.54 -7.79 -7.48
C SER A 303 -8.87 -7.14 -7.09
N TYR A 304 -9.22 -7.18 -5.83
CA TYR A 304 -10.44 -6.55 -5.33
C TYR A 304 -10.11 -5.61 -4.17
N ARG A 305 -10.90 -4.52 -4.10
CA ARG A 305 -10.93 -3.66 -2.93
C ARG A 305 -12.32 -3.70 -2.35
N TRP A 306 -12.38 -4.01 -1.06
CA TRP A 306 -13.62 -4.10 -0.32
C TRP A 306 -13.89 -2.80 0.40
N PHE A 307 -15.07 -2.23 0.15
CA PHE A 307 -15.49 -0.97 0.75
C PHE A 307 -16.71 -1.15 1.62
N ARG A 308 -16.76 -0.43 2.72
CA ARG A 308 -17.94 -0.28 3.54
C ARG A 308 -18.05 1.15 4.03
N PHE A 309 -19.16 1.81 3.72
CA PHE A 309 -19.50 3.13 4.23
C PHE A 309 -20.39 2.98 5.46
N TYR A 310 -20.16 3.77 6.52
CA TYR A 310 -20.97 3.73 7.72
C TYR A 310 -22.29 4.50 7.56
N THR A 311 -22.38 5.43 6.61
CA THR A 311 -23.65 6.07 6.21
C THR A 311 -24.49 5.07 5.44
N ARG A 312 -25.60 4.57 6.04
CA ARG A 312 -26.42 3.48 5.50
C ARG A 312 -26.91 3.72 4.07
N ILE A 313 -27.36 4.95 3.77
CA ILE A 313 -27.89 5.30 2.45
C ILE A 313 -26.78 5.21 1.40
N ILE A 314 -25.63 5.84 1.65
CA ILE A 314 -24.47 5.81 0.75
C ILE A 314 -24.02 4.36 0.52
N ASN A 315 -23.91 3.58 1.60
CA ASN A 315 -23.48 2.19 1.48
C ASN A 315 -24.46 1.34 0.66
N LYS A 316 -25.78 1.53 0.83
CA LYS A 316 -26.80 0.80 0.05
C LYS A 316 -26.74 1.15 -1.44
N ILE A 317 -26.62 2.44 -1.77
CA ILE A 317 -26.53 2.90 -3.16
C ILE A 317 -25.28 2.33 -3.83
N LEU A 318 -24.12 2.47 -3.20
CA LEU A 318 -22.87 1.96 -3.74
C LEU A 318 -22.85 0.42 -3.81
N TYR A 319 -23.39 -0.25 -2.81
CA TYR A 319 -23.57 -1.70 -2.81
C TYR A 319 -24.41 -2.17 -4.00
N TRP A 320 -25.49 -1.44 -4.34
CA TRP A 320 -26.35 -1.74 -5.49
C TRP A 320 -25.62 -1.49 -6.84
N ILE A 321 -24.90 -0.35 -6.96
CA ILE A 321 -24.15 0.00 -8.17
C ILE A 321 -23.03 -1.02 -8.46
N TYR A 322 -22.33 -1.48 -7.42
CA TYR A 322 -21.22 -2.43 -7.53
C TYR A 322 -21.60 -3.87 -7.14
N LYS A 323 -22.90 -4.20 -7.24
CA LYS A 323 -23.39 -5.55 -7.02
C LYS A 323 -23.01 -6.39 -8.26
N GLN A 324 -21.87 -7.03 -8.18
CA GLN A 324 -21.44 -8.10 -9.11
C GLN A 324 -21.72 -9.47 -8.52
#